data_3790e990eb13970b99e71460fb0176de
#
_entry.id   3790e990eb13970b99e71460fb0176de
#
_cell.length_a   1.000
_cell.length_b   1.000
_cell.length_c   1.000
_cell.angle_alpha   90.00
_cell.angle_beta   90.00
_cell.angle_gamma   90.00
#
_symmetry.space_group_name_H-M   'P 1'
#
loop_
_entity.id
_entity.type
_entity.pdbx_description
1 polymer ?
#
loop_
_entity_poly.entity_id
_entity_poly.type
_entity_poly.pdbx_seq_one_letter_code
_entity_poly.pdbx_strand_id
1 'polypeptide(L)'
;MPIQILWGNDLNAQNTFIQKLIDKEVSKEWKEINVTNLNGDDDEQVNKAFDEVLTPPFGEGYRIVTLKNNPIFTAKNEDLRTKFEKIHDNIPQNTYFILQNTKKPDSRLKSTKFLQKLIKNNLAKEKSFSLPEIWDYEGQKKFLEDAANEMNIKIDKNAAELIIDSVGNDSFKLINELAKAKTYLSAVSSDSNSQLFLKSIDVKKIFSDHQSNIFKIIDLLLQKNINESLIEINYSLQKGEPALRLNAGLISQIRIHTIIKLAVNSGNDNAEKICNLAGISNPKRIFFIRKKVKNVSQEYLINLMSNLLDIESLLKQGNNPINVFTEKLINLS
;
A
#
# COMPACT_ATOMS: atom_id res chain seq x y z
N MET A 1 17.17 2.61 -22.88
CA MET A 1 15.89 2.07 -23.35
C MET A 1 14.82 3.10 -23.09
N PRO A 2 14.20 3.64 -24.11
CA PRO A 2 13.29 4.79 -23.97
C PRO A 2 11.98 4.46 -23.22
N ILE A 3 11.48 3.23 -23.29
CA ILE A 3 10.20 2.85 -22.67
C ILE A 3 10.44 2.11 -21.36
N GLN A 4 9.85 2.60 -20.28
CA GLN A 4 9.90 2.02 -18.93
C GLN A 4 8.49 1.69 -18.46
N ILE A 5 8.23 0.43 -18.10
CA ILE A 5 6.95 0.00 -17.53
C ILE A 5 7.17 -0.28 -16.05
N LEU A 6 6.49 0.49 -15.21
CA LEU A 6 6.52 0.36 -13.76
C LEU A 6 5.15 -0.09 -13.27
N TRP A 7 5.10 -1.16 -12.48
CA TRP A 7 3.83 -1.64 -11.92
C TRP A 7 4.02 -2.23 -10.53
N GLY A 8 2.94 -2.23 -9.75
CA GLY A 8 2.89 -2.76 -8.40
C GLY A 8 2.22 -1.79 -7.43
N ASN A 9 1.95 -2.26 -6.23
CA ASN A 9 1.25 -1.49 -5.20
C ASN A 9 2.17 -0.59 -4.35
N ASP A 10 3.49 -0.68 -4.52
CA ASP A 10 4.44 0.24 -3.89
C ASP A 10 4.67 1.49 -4.75
N LEU A 11 3.71 2.42 -4.68
CA LEU A 11 3.80 3.70 -5.40
C LEU A 11 4.96 4.58 -4.91
N ASN A 12 5.36 4.45 -3.64
CA ASN A 12 6.48 5.19 -3.10
C ASN A 12 7.79 4.77 -3.76
N ALA A 13 8.04 3.46 -3.85
CA ALA A 13 9.24 2.95 -4.52
C ALA A 13 9.23 3.26 -6.03
N GLN A 14 8.05 3.22 -6.70
CA GLN A 14 7.93 3.64 -8.09
C GLN A 14 8.31 5.12 -8.26
N ASN A 15 7.75 6.01 -7.44
CA ASN A 15 8.04 7.44 -7.50
C ASN A 15 9.52 7.75 -7.16
N THR A 16 10.08 7.06 -6.18
CA THR A 16 11.50 7.16 -5.83
C THR A 16 12.40 6.73 -6.99
N PHE A 17 12.04 5.66 -7.69
CA PHE A 17 12.75 5.21 -8.89
C PHE A 17 12.71 6.26 -10.01
N ILE A 18 11.52 6.84 -10.27
CA ILE A 18 11.35 7.92 -11.26
C ILE A 18 12.18 9.13 -10.88
N GLN A 19 12.13 9.54 -9.60
CA GLN A 19 12.89 10.70 -9.11
C GLN A 19 14.40 10.50 -9.26
N LYS A 20 14.93 9.31 -8.90
CA LYS A 20 16.34 8.96 -9.10
C LYS A 20 16.73 9.02 -10.58
N LEU A 21 15.83 8.59 -11.48
CA LEU A 21 16.06 8.69 -12.93
C LEU A 21 16.11 10.15 -13.40
N ILE A 22 15.16 10.97 -12.91
CA ILE A 22 15.14 12.42 -13.21
C ILE A 22 16.43 13.08 -12.74
N ASP A 23 16.83 12.86 -11.48
CA ASP A 23 17.99 13.51 -10.89
C ASP A 23 19.32 13.09 -11.57
N LYS A 24 19.34 11.89 -12.17
CA LYS A 24 20.51 11.36 -12.87
C LYS A 24 20.61 11.84 -14.33
N GLU A 25 19.49 11.85 -15.05
CA GLU A 25 19.48 11.97 -16.52
C GLU A 25 19.03 13.35 -17.00
N VAL A 26 18.28 14.11 -16.17
CA VAL A 26 17.74 15.41 -16.57
C VAL A 26 18.61 16.54 -16.03
N SER A 27 19.01 17.47 -16.89
CA SER A 27 19.73 18.68 -16.47
C SER A 27 18.90 19.52 -15.50
N LYS A 28 19.50 20.01 -14.42
CA LYS A 28 18.83 20.83 -13.40
C LYS A 28 18.23 22.10 -13.98
N GLU A 29 18.88 22.71 -14.96
CA GLU A 29 18.43 23.95 -15.60
C GLU A 29 17.15 23.77 -16.41
N TRP A 30 16.94 22.59 -16.97
CA TRP A 30 15.82 22.30 -17.87
C TRP A 30 14.78 21.34 -17.28
N LYS A 31 14.89 21.08 -15.97
CA LYS A 31 14.04 20.07 -15.29
C LYS A 31 12.54 20.40 -15.43
N GLU A 32 12.14 21.66 -15.29
CA GLU A 32 10.74 22.07 -15.40
C GLU A 32 10.14 21.87 -16.81
N ILE A 33 10.98 21.95 -17.84
CA ILE A 33 10.54 21.81 -19.24
C ILE A 33 10.61 20.35 -19.68
N ASN A 34 11.63 19.60 -19.21
CA ASN A 34 11.91 18.24 -19.67
C ASN A 34 11.23 17.16 -18.83
N VAL A 35 10.53 17.50 -17.73
CA VAL A 35 9.81 16.52 -16.92
C VAL A 35 8.32 16.77 -16.99
N THR A 36 7.59 15.88 -17.62
CA THR A 36 6.12 15.95 -17.77
C THR A 36 5.46 14.79 -17.05
N ASN A 37 4.50 15.09 -16.17
CA ASN A 37 3.70 14.08 -15.45
C ASN A 37 2.24 14.21 -15.86
N LEU A 38 1.65 13.14 -16.36
CA LEU A 38 0.29 13.08 -16.90
C LEU A 38 -0.48 11.92 -16.25
N ASN A 39 -1.82 12.05 -16.23
CA ASN A 39 -2.71 11.04 -15.66
C ASN A 39 -3.49 10.32 -16.77
N GLY A 40 -3.41 9.01 -16.81
CA GLY A 40 -4.09 8.15 -17.79
C GLY A 40 -5.59 7.94 -17.53
N ASP A 41 -6.13 8.49 -16.43
CA ASP A 41 -7.58 8.53 -16.19
C ASP A 41 -8.28 9.62 -17.04
N ASP A 42 -7.50 10.47 -17.72
CA ASP A 42 -7.95 11.57 -18.55
C ASP A 42 -7.46 11.34 -20.00
N ASP A 43 -8.40 11.16 -20.93
CA ASP A 43 -8.11 10.86 -22.34
C ASP A 43 -7.32 12.00 -23.05
N GLU A 44 -7.51 13.26 -22.66
CA GLU A 44 -6.74 14.40 -23.19
C GLU A 44 -5.29 14.30 -22.75
N GLN A 45 -5.05 13.97 -21.49
CA GLN A 45 -3.69 13.80 -20.96
C GLN A 45 -3.00 12.57 -21.55
N VAL A 46 -3.74 11.49 -21.84
CA VAL A 46 -3.19 10.32 -22.56
C VAL A 46 -2.72 10.72 -23.95
N ASN A 47 -3.53 11.47 -24.71
CA ASN A 47 -3.13 11.94 -26.04
C ASN A 47 -1.93 12.90 -25.95
N LYS A 48 -1.94 13.82 -25.00
CA LYS A 48 -0.81 14.71 -24.75
C LYS A 48 0.47 13.94 -24.40
N ALA A 49 0.38 12.80 -23.67
CA ALA A 49 1.55 11.99 -23.38
C ALA A 49 2.21 11.43 -24.64
N PHE A 50 1.41 11.04 -25.65
CA PHE A 50 1.94 10.57 -26.92
C PHE A 50 2.62 11.68 -27.73
N ASP A 51 2.11 12.90 -27.67
CA ASP A 51 2.72 14.06 -28.36
C ASP A 51 4.01 14.49 -27.65
N GLU A 52 3.97 14.59 -26.32
CA GLU A 52 5.11 14.98 -25.48
C GLU A 52 6.30 14.01 -25.60
N VAL A 53 6.03 12.70 -25.72
CA VAL A 53 7.11 11.71 -25.80
C VAL A 53 7.86 11.74 -27.13
N LEU A 54 7.25 12.27 -28.19
CA LEU A 54 7.88 12.46 -29.49
C LEU A 54 8.73 13.74 -29.56
N THR A 55 8.58 14.61 -28.57
CA THR A 55 9.32 15.88 -28.49
C THR A 55 10.70 15.59 -27.87
N PRO A 56 11.81 15.99 -28.53
CA PRO A 56 13.14 15.86 -27.95
C PRO A 56 13.31 16.75 -26.72
N PRO A 57 14.30 16.47 -25.85
CA PRO A 57 14.57 17.34 -24.71
C PRO A 57 14.99 18.73 -25.16
N PHE A 58 14.68 19.72 -24.32
CA PHE A 58 15.18 21.06 -24.47
C PHE A 58 16.56 21.15 -23.81
N GLY A 59 17.55 21.69 -24.53
CA GLY A 59 18.93 21.75 -24.05
C GLY A 59 19.61 20.40 -23.97
N GLU A 60 20.50 20.24 -22.98
CA GLU A 60 21.24 19.02 -22.76
C GLU A 60 20.50 18.06 -21.81
N GLY A 61 20.77 16.75 -21.95
CA GLY A 61 20.22 15.70 -21.09
C GLY A 61 19.02 14.99 -21.69
N TYR A 62 18.16 14.49 -20.83
CA TYR A 62 17.00 13.66 -21.21
C TYR A 62 15.68 14.37 -20.92
N ARG A 63 14.65 14.00 -21.71
CA ARG A 63 13.25 14.29 -21.42
C ARG A 63 12.60 13.09 -20.77
N ILE A 64 11.76 13.30 -19.75
CA ILE A 64 11.03 12.25 -19.07
C ILE A 64 9.54 12.58 -19.10
N VAL A 65 8.77 11.72 -19.76
CA VAL A 65 7.31 11.79 -19.80
C VAL A 65 6.75 10.61 -19.00
N THR A 66 6.03 10.89 -17.93
CA THR A 66 5.40 9.88 -17.07
C THR A 66 3.89 9.89 -17.26
N LEU A 67 3.32 8.75 -17.63
CA LEU A 67 1.88 8.54 -17.68
C LEU A 67 1.47 7.61 -16.53
N LYS A 68 0.86 8.19 -15.49
CA LYS A 68 0.30 7.46 -14.34
C LYS A 68 -1.05 6.85 -14.71
N ASN A 69 -1.42 5.75 -14.06
CA ASN A 69 -2.67 5.02 -14.34
C ASN A 69 -2.87 4.73 -15.84
N ASN A 70 -1.79 4.35 -16.48
CA ASN A 70 -1.78 4.22 -17.93
C ASN A 70 -2.80 3.17 -18.42
N PRO A 71 -3.70 3.50 -19.37
CA PRO A 71 -4.73 2.57 -19.86
C PRO A 71 -4.24 1.61 -20.95
N ILE A 72 -3.05 1.82 -21.51
CA ILE A 72 -2.56 1.08 -22.70
C ILE A 72 -2.48 -0.43 -22.43
N PHE A 73 -2.09 -0.84 -21.22
CA PHE A 73 -1.88 -2.24 -20.85
C PHE A 73 -2.90 -2.78 -19.83
N THR A 74 -3.90 -1.98 -19.46
CA THR A 74 -4.91 -2.35 -18.45
C THR A 74 -6.32 -2.44 -19.00
N ALA A 75 -6.59 -1.80 -20.16
CA ALA A 75 -7.88 -1.79 -20.81
C ALA A 75 -7.77 -2.23 -22.27
N LYS A 76 -8.85 -2.84 -22.79
CA LYS A 76 -8.94 -3.18 -24.22
C LYS A 76 -9.31 -1.91 -25.00
N ASN A 77 -8.30 -1.23 -25.54
CA ASN A 77 -8.46 -0.05 -26.38
C ASN A 77 -7.56 -0.18 -27.61
N GLU A 78 -8.17 -0.46 -28.75
CA GLU A 78 -7.44 -0.68 -30.02
C GLU A 78 -6.83 0.61 -30.56
N ASP A 79 -7.45 1.77 -30.31
CA ASP A 79 -6.93 3.07 -30.77
C ASP A 79 -5.65 3.42 -30.02
N LEU A 80 -5.65 3.29 -28.69
CA LEU A 80 -4.44 3.51 -27.88
C LEU A 80 -3.33 2.52 -28.22
N ARG A 81 -3.68 1.25 -28.45
CA ARG A 81 -2.73 0.25 -28.93
C ARG A 81 -2.08 0.69 -30.23
N THR A 82 -2.91 1.04 -31.22
CA THR A 82 -2.44 1.43 -32.56
C THR A 82 -1.58 2.70 -32.49
N LYS A 83 -1.96 3.68 -31.68
CA LYS A 83 -1.15 4.88 -31.44
C LYS A 83 0.21 4.50 -30.83
N PHE A 84 0.23 3.69 -29.79
CA PHE A 84 1.46 3.25 -29.13
C PHE A 84 2.39 2.49 -30.09
N GLU A 85 1.82 1.58 -30.91
CA GLU A 85 2.56 0.82 -31.93
C GLU A 85 3.16 1.72 -33.04
N LYS A 86 2.52 2.85 -33.37
CA LYS A 86 3.03 3.80 -34.37
C LYS A 86 4.14 4.71 -33.84
N ILE A 87 4.08 5.08 -32.55
CA ILE A 87 5.02 6.07 -32.01
C ILE A 87 6.31 5.46 -31.46
N HIS A 88 6.29 4.17 -31.06
CA HIS A 88 7.40 3.58 -30.30
C HIS A 88 8.77 3.68 -31.00
N ASP A 89 8.80 3.57 -32.33
CA ASP A 89 10.03 3.69 -33.14
C ASP A 89 10.50 5.15 -33.33
N ASN A 90 9.60 6.11 -33.09
CA ASN A 90 9.87 7.53 -33.28
C ASN A 90 10.22 8.26 -31.97
N ILE A 91 10.25 7.55 -30.85
CA ILE A 91 10.66 8.13 -29.57
C ILE A 91 12.15 8.47 -29.62
N PRO A 92 12.55 9.74 -29.38
CA PRO A 92 13.95 10.13 -29.38
C PRO A 92 14.76 9.30 -28.36
N GLN A 93 16.03 8.99 -28.70
CA GLN A 93 16.89 8.16 -27.83
C GLN A 93 17.15 8.77 -26.45
N ASN A 94 17.06 10.09 -26.35
CA ASN A 94 17.20 10.85 -25.12
C ASN A 94 15.85 11.24 -24.49
N THR A 95 14.75 10.51 -24.81
CA THR A 95 13.45 10.64 -24.16
C THR A 95 13.06 9.34 -23.49
N TYR A 96 12.64 9.40 -22.22
CA TYR A 96 12.04 8.29 -21.49
C TYR A 96 10.52 8.42 -21.48
N PHE A 97 9.84 7.37 -21.89
CA PHE A 97 8.40 7.19 -21.68
C PHE A 97 8.16 6.22 -20.55
N ILE A 98 7.69 6.73 -19.41
CA ILE A 98 7.43 5.96 -18.21
C ILE A 98 5.93 5.70 -18.09
N LEU A 99 5.55 4.43 -18.12
CA LEU A 99 4.17 3.96 -18.04
C LEU A 99 3.99 3.32 -16.66
N GLN A 100 3.29 4.03 -15.77
CA GLN A 100 3.14 3.67 -14.36
C GLN A 100 1.73 3.14 -14.06
N ASN A 101 1.64 1.99 -13.36
CA ASN A 101 0.38 1.38 -12.92
C ASN A 101 0.52 0.73 -11.55
N THR A 102 -0.61 0.56 -10.86
CA THR A 102 -0.69 -0.28 -9.64
C THR A 102 -0.82 -1.77 -9.98
N LYS A 103 -1.41 -2.10 -11.13
CA LYS A 103 -1.64 -3.48 -11.58
C LYS A 103 -0.64 -3.88 -12.65
N LYS A 104 -0.31 -5.17 -12.67
CA LYS A 104 0.50 -5.77 -13.74
C LYS A 104 -0.21 -5.63 -15.10
N PRO A 105 0.54 -5.38 -16.20
CA PRO A 105 0.01 -5.43 -17.56
C PRO A 105 -0.78 -6.71 -17.84
N ASP A 106 -2.00 -6.61 -18.38
CA ASP A 106 -2.85 -7.77 -18.66
C ASP A 106 -2.28 -8.55 -19.85
N SER A 107 -1.77 -9.75 -19.63
CA SER A 107 -1.13 -10.61 -20.63
C SER A 107 -2.05 -11.02 -21.78
N ARG A 108 -3.37 -10.91 -21.63
CA ARG A 108 -4.37 -11.24 -22.66
C ARG A 108 -4.46 -10.15 -23.73
N LEU A 109 -4.08 -8.92 -23.41
CA LEU A 109 -4.18 -7.79 -24.32
C LEU A 109 -3.12 -7.86 -25.43
N LYS A 110 -3.51 -7.47 -26.65
CA LYS A 110 -2.58 -7.36 -27.78
C LYS A 110 -1.47 -6.33 -27.52
N SER A 111 -1.80 -5.22 -26.85
CA SER A 111 -0.84 -4.19 -26.43
C SER A 111 0.24 -4.77 -25.50
N THR A 112 -0.14 -5.62 -24.54
CA THR A 112 0.84 -6.28 -23.64
C THR A 112 1.71 -7.29 -24.40
N LYS A 113 1.13 -8.02 -25.36
CA LYS A 113 1.91 -8.92 -26.22
C LYS A 113 2.93 -8.15 -27.09
N PHE A 114 2.55 -6.98 -27.59
CA PHE A 114 3.46 -6.09 -28.30
C PHE A 114 4.56 -5.57 -27.36
N LEU A 115 4.21 -5.11 -26.16
CA LEU A 115 5.17 -4.71 -25.15
C LEU A 115 6.21 -5.80 -24.86
N GLN A 116 5.78 -7.07 -24.74
CA GLN A 116 6.70 -8.19 -24.52
C GLN A 116 7.71 -8.37 -25.65
N LYS A 117 7.31 -8.08 -26.92
CA LYS A 117 8.24 -8.06 -28.05
C LYS A 117 9.26 -6.93 -27.91
N LEU A 118 8.82 -5.72 -27.49
CA LEU A 118 9.73 -4.60 -27.26
C LEU A 118 10.74 -4.91 -26.15
N ILE A 119 10.30 -5.58 -25.06
CA ILE A 119 11.19 -6.00 -23.98
C ILE A 119 12.23 -7.00 -24.49
N LYS A 120 11.82 -8.02 -25.28
CA LYS A 120 12.74 -8.99 -25.87
C LYS A 120 13.78 -8.35 -26.80
N ASN A 121 13.38 -7.30 -27.50
CA ASN A 121 14.25 -6.54 -28.41
C ASN A 121 15.07 -5.45 -27.71
N ASN A 122 15.06 -5.39 -26.38
CA ASN A 122 15.74 -4.37 -25.58
C ASN A 122 15.29 -2.92 -25.88
N LEU A 123 14.06 -2.72 -26.36
CA LEU A 123 13.47 -1.40 -26.60
C LEU A 123 12.65 -0.88 -25.42
N ALA A 124 12.18 -1.79 -24.55
CA ALA A 124 11.46 -1.46 -23.33
C ALA A 124 12.03 -2.23 -22.13
N LYS A 125 11.79 -1.71 -20.92
CA LYS A 125 12.17 -2.34 -19.65
C LYS A 125 10.98 -2.37 -18.72
N GLU A 126 10.73 -3.53 -18.11
CA GLU A 126 9.68 -3.72 -17.11
C GLU A 126 10.30 -3.86 -15.72
N LYS A 127 9.70 -3.20 -14.74
CA LYS A 127 10.10 -3.31 -13.33
C LYS A 127 8.87 -3.36 -12.43
N SER A 128 8.83 -4.34 -11.54
CA SER A 128 7.76 -4.51 -10.56
C SER A 128 8.17 -3.92 -9.20
N PHE A 129 7.19 -3.33 -8.52
CA PHE A 129 7.31 -2.75 -7.19
C PHE A 129 6.13 -3.24 -6.35
N SER A 130 6.26 -4.42 -5.77
CA SER A 130 5.20 -5.04 -5.00
C SER A 130 5.58 -5.05 -3.52
N LEU A 131 4.67 -4.54 -2.69
CA LEU A 131 4.77 -4.71 -1.25
C LEU A 131 4.48 -6.15 -0.85
N PRO A 132 5.10 -6.66 0.22
CA PRO A 132 4.71 -7.93 0.81
C PRO A 132 3.25 -7.87 1.25
N GLU A 133 2.58 -9.01 1.28
CA GLU A 133 1.20 -9.06 1.74
C GLU A 133 1.13 -8.90 3.27
N ILE A 134 0.00 -8.37 3.78
CA ILE A 134 -0.17 -8.07 5.22
C ILE A 134 0.03 -9.29 6.12
N TRP A 135 -0.25 -10.49 5.61
CA TRP A 135 -0.06 -11.76 6.34
C TRP A 135 1.28 -12.44 6.09
N ASP A 136 2.11 -11.89 5.18
CA ASP A 136 3.46 -12.39 4.91
C ASP A 136 4.46 -11.70 5.85
N TYR A 137 4.51 -12.17 7.09
CA TYR A 137 5.39 -11.61 8.11
C TYR A 137 6.87 -11.64 7.71
N GLU A 138 7.32 -12.75 7.11
CA GLU A 138 8.72 -12.87 6.67
C GLU A 138 9.03 -11.91 5.51
N GLY A 139 8.08 -11.75 4.58
CA GLY A 139 8.19 -10.74 3.53
C GLY A 139 8.23 -9.31 4.07
N GLN A 140 7.37 -8.99 5.04
CA GLN A 140 7.37 -7.67 5.70
C GLN A 140 8.66 -7.42 6.47
N LYS A 141 9.17 -8.42 7.18
CA LYS A 141 10.43 -8.32 7.90
C LYS A 141 11.60 -8.07 6.96
N LYS A 142 11.68 -8.82 5.87
CA LYS A 142 12.71 -8.61 4.84
C LYS A 142 12.61 -7.22 4.22
N PHE A 143 11.39 -6.77 3.90
CA PHE A 143 11.16 -5.43 3.35
C PHE A 143 11.61 -4.33 4.32
N LEU A 144 11.32 -4.48 5.62
CA LEU A 144 11.80 -3.58 6.67
C LEU A 144 13.34 -3.58 6.78
N GLU A 145 13.94 -4.77 6.78
CA GLU A 145 15.40 -4.93 6.88
C GLU A 145 16.11 -4.29 5.66
N ASP A 146 15.59 -4.51 4.45
CA ASP A 146 16.12 -3.91 3.22
C ASP A 146 16.03 -2.37 3.26
N ALA A 147 14.89 -1.82 3.67
CA ALA A 147 14.69 -0.37 3.81
C ALA A 147 15.61 0.25 4.90
N ALA A 148 15.78 -0.43 6.01
CA ALA A 148 16.67 0.01 7.09
C ALA A 148 18.14 -0.03 6.69
N ASN A 149 18.56 -1.07 5.96
CA ASN A 149 19.92 -1.20 5.45
C ASN A 149 20.27 -0.08 4.46
N GLU A 150 19.33 0.33 3.59
CA GLU A 150 19.52 1.50 2.71
C GLU A 150 19.78 2.79 3.49
N MET A 151 19.29 2.89 4.72
CA MET A 151 19.49 4.03 5.60
C MET A 151 20.65 3.87 6.59
N ASN A 152 21.41 2.75 6.51
CA ASN A 152 22.47 2.36 7.45
C ASN A 152 21.99 2.16 8.89
N ILE A 153 20.78 1.61 9.06
CA ILE A 153 20.17 1.31 10.36
C ILE A 153 20.11 -0.21 10.53
N LYS A 154 20.66 -0.74 11.62
CA LYS A 154 20.37 -2.10 12.12
C LYS A 154 19.20 -2.07 13.07
N ILE A 155 18.34 -3.06 12.96
CA ILE A 155 17.12 -3.17 13.77
C ILE A 155 17.19 -4.40 14.67
N ASP A 156 16.92 -4.23 15.96
CA ASP A 156 16.71 -5.33 16.89
C ASP A 156 15.45 -6.14 16.55
N LYS A 157 15.46 -7.45 16.83
CA LYS A 157 14.33 -8.34 16.53
C LYS A 157 13.00 -7.86 17.11
N ASN A 158 13.01 -7.46 18.39
CA ASN A 158 11.81 -6.96 19.06
C ASN A 158 11.37 -5.59 18.49
N ALA A 159 12.33 -4.76 18.07
CA ALA A 159 12.04 -3.51 17.38
C ALA A 159 11.39 -3.75 16.01
N ALA A 160 11.86 -4.75 15.25
CA ALA A 160 11.28 -5.10 13.95
C ALA A 160 9.81 -5.53 14.08
N GLU A 161 9.47 -6.34 15.08
CA GLU A 161 8.09 -6.75 15.36
C GLU A 161 7.20 -5.52 15.64
N LEU A 162 7.64 -4.61 16.54
CA LEU A 162 6.92 -3.38 16.85
C LEU A 162 6.73 -2.47 15.63
N ILE A 163 7.73 -2.37 14.76
CA ILE A 163 7.63 -1.55 13.55
C ILE A 163 6.63 -2.16 12.57
N ILE A 164 6.70 -3.45 12.32
CA ILE A 164 5.77 -4.16 11.43
C ILE A 164 4.33 -3.98 11.93
N ASP A 165 4.10 -4.13 13.24
CA ASP A 165 2.78 -3.97 13.84
C ASP A 165 2.26 -2.52 13.75
N SER A 166 3.13 -1.52 13.89
CA SER A 166 2.73 -0.10 13.91
C SER A 166 2.61 0.52 12.52
N VAL A 167 3.41 0.07 11.55
CA VAL A 167 3.46 0.63 10.19
C VAL A 167 2.56 -0.13 9.23
N GLY A 168 2.42 -1.45 9.42
CA GLY A 168 1.68 -2.33 8.52
C GLY A 168 2.35 -2.40 7.14
N ASN A 169 1.53 -2.38 6.09
CA ASN A 169 1.97 -2.52 4.70
C ASN A 169 2.02 -1.16 3.96
N ASP A 170 2.53 -0.13 4.62
CA ASP A 170 2.66 1.22 4.08
C ASP A 170 4.13 1.61 3.94
N SER A 171 4.66 1.51 2.71
CA SER A 171 6.06 1.84 2.42
C SER A 171 6.40 3.31 2.68
N PHE A 172 5.47 4.24 2.40
CA PHE A 172 5.69 5.66 2.63
C PHE A 172 5.82 5.96 4.12
N LYS A 173 4.91 5.39 4.92
CA LYS A 173 4.97 5.50 6.38
C LYS A 173 6.25 4.88 6.91
N LEU A 174 6.63 3.68 6.45
CA LEU A 174 7.85 3.01 6.87
C LEU A 174 9.09 3.87 6.64
N ILE A 175 9.25 4.39 5.43
CA ILE A 175 10.41 5.21 5.06
C ILE A 175 10.49 6.49 5.91
N ASN A 176 9.35 7.14 6.14
CA ASN A 176 9.29 8.35 6.98
C ASN A 176 9.62 8.05 8.45
N GLU A 177 9.10 6.96 9.01
CA GLU A 177 9.42 6.55 10.38
C GLU A 177 10.91 6.17 10.53
N LEU A 178 11.47 5.44 9.56
CA LEU A 178 12.91 5.13 9.55
C LEU A 178 13.76 6.40 9.39
N ALA A 179 13.33 7.38 8.59
CA ALA A 179 14.05 8.66 8.47
C ALA A 179 14.05 9.44 9.80
N LYS A 180 12.93 9.48 10.52
CA LYS A 180 12.87 10.06 11.89
C LYS A 180 13.79 9.30 12.85
N ALA A 181 13.76 7.96 12.80
CA ALA A 181 14.65 7.13 13.62
C ALA A 181 16.12 7.41 13.34
N LYS A 182 16.49 7.54 12.06
CA LYS A 182 17.85 7.91 11.66
C LYS A 182 18.27 9.24 12.28
N THR A 183 17.44 10.27 12.16
CA THR A 183 17.73 11.61 12.72
C THR A 183 17.89 11.55 14.24
N TYR A 184 16.99 10.86 14.95
CA TYR A 184 17.08 10.69 16.39
C TYR A 184 18.34 9.95 16.82
N LEU A 185 18.61 8.80 16.19
CA LEU A 185 19.79 7.99 16.52
C LEU A 185 21.10 8.73 16.23
N SER A 186 21.15 9.50 15.12
CA SER A 186 22.32 10.33 14.81
C SER A 186 22.55 11.46 15.82
N ALA A 187 21.49 11.97 16.45
CA ALA A 187 21.62 12.99 17.49
C ALA A 187 22.04 12.42 18.86
N VAL A 188 21.74 11.14 19.12
CA VAL A 188 22.04 10.48 20.40
C VAL A 188 23.39 9.74 20.35
N SER A 189 23.83 9.29 19.16
CA SER A 189 25.12 8.61 18.99
C SER A 189 26.26 9.63 18.95
N SER A 190 27.29 9.42 19.81
CA SER A 190 28.49 10.28 19.87
C SER A 190 29.42 10.11 18.68
N ASP A 191 29.29 9.05 17.89
CA ASP A 191 30.12 8.71 16.74
C ASP A 191 29.34 8.82 15.42
N SER A 192 29.70 9.79 14.62
CA SER A 192 29.08 10.06 13.32
C SER A 192 29.28 8.97 12.25
N ASN A 193 30.20 8.00 12.48
CA ASN A 193 30.53 6.92 11.54
C ASN A 193 30.09 5.52 11.99
N SER A 194 29.46 5.37 13.16
CA SER A 194 28.97 4.07 13.63
C SER A 194 27.65 3.71 12.95
N GLN A 195 27.48 2.42 12.65
CA GLN A 195 26.21 1.89 12.19
C GLN A 195 25.15 2.14 13.28
N LEU A 196 24.06 2.82 12.89
CA LEU A 196 22.97 3.13 13.81
C LEU A 196 22.22 1.86 14.23
N PHE A 197 21.89 1.72 15.52
CA PHE A 197 21.22 0.55 16.04
C PHE A 197 19.88 0.94 16.68
N LEU A 198 18.76 0.50 16.08
CA LEU A 198 17.41 0.82 16.52
C LEU A 198 16.88 -0.27 17.46
N LYS A 199 16.68 0.08 18.72
CA LYS A 199 16.16 -0.81 19.77
C LYS A 199 14.64 -0.62 19.96
N SER A 200 13.98 -1.61 20.55
CA SER A 200 12.54 -1.56 20.84
C SER A 200 12.12 -0.36 21.70
N ILE A 201 12.99 0.09 22.62
CA ILE A 201 12.74 1.28 23.45
C ILE A 201 12.72 2.58 22.62
N ASP A 202 13.56 2.66 21.58
CA ASP A 202 13.63 3.81 20.69
C ASP A 202 12.42 3.83 19.76
N VAL A 203 11.99 2.66 19.25
CA VAL A 203 10.77 2.53 18.47
C VAL A 203 9.57 3.08 19.20
N LYS A 204 9.39 2.71 20.49
CA LYS A 204 8.29 3.20 21.32
C LYS A 204 8.30 4.73 21.52
N LYS A 205 9.46 5.37 21.41
CA LYS A 205 9.60 6.83 21.54
C LYS A 205 9.39 7.58 20.22
N ILE A 206 9.88 7.01 19.12
CA ILE A 206 10.01 7.68 17.83
C ILE A 206 8.80 7.40 16.94
N PHE A 207 8.41 6.12 16.86
CA PHE A 207 7.30 5.69 16.03
C PHE A 207 6.01 6.11 16.72
N SER A 208 5.45 7.22 16.26
CA SER A 208 4.14 7.63 16.70
C SER A 208 3.12 6.59 16.25
N ASP A 209 2.35 6.07 17.20
CA ASP A 209 1.18 5.21 16.95
C ASP A 209 0.10 6.00 16.19
N HIS A 210 0.34 6.32 14.92
CA HIS A 210 -0.52 7.21 14.14
C HIS A 210 -1.60 6.50 13.34
N GLN A 211 -1.67 5.18 13.39
CA GLN A 211 -2.86 4.49 12.92
C GLN A 211 -3.41 3.68 14.07
N SER A 212 -4.68 3.90 14.36
CA SER A 212 -5.45 2.91 15.07
C SER A 212 -5.19 1.61 14.38
N ASN A 213 -4.48 0.72 15.03
CA ASN A 213 -4.27 -0.59 14.47
C ASN A 213 -5.62 -1.30 14.53
N ILE A 214 -6.46 -1.06 13.50
CA ILE A 214 -7.77 -1.70 13.37
C ILE A 214 -7.62 -3.21 13.60
N PHE A 215 -6.51 -3.79 13.12
CA PHE A 215 -6.21 -5.21 13.32
C PHE A 215 -5.93 -5.54 14.79
N LYS A 216 -5.24 -4.66 15.53
CA LYS A 216 -5.01 -4.82 16.98
C LYS A 216 -6.33 -4.76 17.75
N ILE A 217 -7.17 -3.78 17.44
CA ILE A 217 -8.50 -3.65 18.06
C ILE A 217 -9.33 -4.91 17.76
N ILE A 218 -9.30 -5.40 16.53
CA ILE A 218 -10.01 -6.62 16.13
C ILE A 218 -9.47 -7.84 16.87
N ASP A 219 -8.17 -8.01 16.97
CA ASP A 219 -7.56 -9.13 17.69
C ASP A 219 -7.96 -9.11 19.19
N LEU A 220 -8.01 -7.93 19.81
CA LEU A 220 -8.51 -7.76 21.18
C LEU A 220 -10.01 -8.09 21.30
N LEU A 221 -10.83 -7.63 20.37
CA LEU A 221 -12.26 -7.95 20.33
C LEU A 221 -12.50 -9.45 20.12
N LEU A 222 -11.74 -10.12 19.24
CA LEU A 222 -11.83 -11.58 19.03
C LEU A 222 -11.39 -12.37 20.27
N GLN A 223 -10.48 -11.83 21.09
CA GLN A 223 -10.05 -12.39 22.36
C GLN A 223 -11.02 -12.03 23.51
N LYS A 224 -12.07 -11.26 23.25
CA LYS A 224 -13.01 -10.73 24.23
C LYS A 224 -12.36 -9.79 25.28
N ASN A 225 -11.20 -9.23 24.96
CA ASN A 225 -10.53 -8.25 25.80
C ASN A 225 -11.09 -6.84 25.52
N ILE A 226 -12.33 -6.62 26.00
CA ILE A 226 -13.09 -5.40 25.72
C ILE A 226 -12.40 -4.16 26.31
N ASN A 227 -11.85 -4.25 27.51
CA ASN A 227 -11.21 -3.10 28.17
C ASN A 227 -10.02 -2.58 27.35
N GLU A 228 -9.12 -3.46 26.92
CA GLU A 228 -7.98 -3.04 26.12
C GLU A 228 -8.42 -2.56 24.72
N SER A 229 -9.45 -3.18 24.13
CA SER A 229 -10.00 -2.71 22.84
C SER A 229 -10.54 -1.27 22.95
N LEU A 230 -11.21 -0.93 24.06
CA LEU A 230 -11.70 0.43 24.31
C LEU A 230 -10.56 1.43 24.53
N ILE A 231 -9.48 1.03 25.21
CA ILE A 231 -8.28 1.86 25.36
C ILE A 231 -7.69 2.19 23.98
N GLU A 232 -7.53 1.21 23.11
CA GLU A 232 -7.00 1.41 21.75
C GLU A 232 -7.94 2.26 20.88
N ILE A 233 -9.25 2.07 20.98
CA ILE A 233 -10.25 2.90 20.29
C ILE A 233 -10.15 4.36 20.76
N ASN A 234 -10.16 4.59 22.08
CA ASN A 234 -10.06 5.93 22.65
C ASN A 234 -8.75 6.62 22.27
N TYR A 235 -7.64 5.89 22.32
CA TYR A 235 -6.35 6.38 21.87
C TYR A 235 -6.39 6.83 20.41
N SER A 236 -7.02 6.03 19.52
CA SER A 236 -7.18 6.35 18.12
C SER A 236 -8.00 7.62 17.89
N LEU A 237 -9.11 7.76 18.61
CA LEU A 237 -9.97 8.95 18.55
C LEU A 237 -9.24 10.21 19.05
N GLN A 238 -8.47 10.11 20.15
CA GLN A 238 -7.66 11.21 20.66
C GLN A 238 -6.55 11.65 19.71
N LYS A 239 -6.05 10.74 18.86
CA LYS A 239 -5.07 11.03 17.80
C LYS A 239 -5.69 11.64 16.54
N GLY A 240 -6.99 11.88 16.55
CA GLY A 240 -7.70 12.53 15.44
C GLY A 240 -8.24 11.57 14.37
N GLU A 241 -8.25 10.24 14.63
CA GLU A 241 -8.91 9.31 13.72
C GLU A 241 -10.42 9.59 13.71
N PRO A 242 -11.04 9.83 12.55
CA PRO A 242 -12.48 10.04 12.48
C PRO A 242 -13.24 8.78 12.93
N ALA A 243 -14.14 8.93 13.91
CA ALA A 243 -14.86 7.81 14.54
C ALA A 243 -15.62 6.94 13.52
N LEU A 244 -16.28 7.55 12.53
CA LEU A 244 -16.98 6.83 11.47
C LEU A 244 -16.03 6.00 10.60
N ARG A 245 -14.83 6.51 10.30
CA ARG A 245 -13.81 5.80 9.53
C ARG A 245 -13.26 4.61 10.31
N LEU A 246 -12.96 4.80 11.60
CA LEU A 246 -12.54 3.74 12.49
C LEU A 246 -13.60 2.63 12.54
N ASN A 247 -14.85 2.99 12.80
CA ASN A 247 -15.95 2.02 12.88
C ASN A 247 -16.20 1.29 11.55
N ALA A 248 -16.16 1.98 10.42
CA ALA A 248 -16.28 1.36 9.10
C ALA A 248 -15.18 0.32 8.84
N GLY A 249 -13.94 0.61 9.29
CA GLY A 249 -12.84 -0.34 9.24
C GLY A 249 -13.10 -1.59 10.09
N LEU A 250 -13.59 -1.41 11.32
CA LEU A 250 -13.97 -2.52 12.21
C LEU A 250 -15.08 -3.37 11.59
N ILE A 251 -16.17 -2.75 11.11
CA ILE A 251 -17.28 -3.44 10.43
C ILE A 251 -16.76 -4.28 9.26
N SER A 252 -15.95 -3.68 8.39
CA SER A 252 -15.41 -4.38 7.22
C SER A 252 -14.64 -5.64 7.60
N GLN A 253 -13.79 -5.57 8.61
CA GLN A 253 -12.98 -6.70 9.03
C GLN A 253 -13.79 -7.75 9.81
N ILE A 254 -14.66 -7.34 10.73
CA ILE A 254 -15.52 -8.28 11.48
C ILE A 254 -16.45 -9.03 10.53
N ARG A 255 -16.98 -8.38 9.49
CA ARG A 255 -17.77 -9.02 8.43
C ARG A 255 -16.99 -10.17 7.77
N ILE A 256 -15.73 -9.94 7.44
CA ILE A 256 -14.87 -10.96 6.85
C ILE A 256 -14.69 -12.15 7.81
N HIS A 257 -14.41 -11.88 9.09
CA HIS A 257 -14.24 -12.91 10.12
C HIS A 257 -15.54 -13.71 10.32
N THR A 258 -16.70 -13.03 10.33
CA THR A 258 -18.02 -13.66 10.45
C THR A 258 -18.32 -14.58 9.27
N ILE A 259 -18.11 -14.12 8.03
CA ILE A 259 -18.33 -14.93 6.82
C ILE A 259 -17.45 -16.19 6.84
N ILE A 260 -16.20 -16.04 7.21
CA ILE A 260 -15.27 -17.20 7.29
C ILE A 260 -15.69 -18.16 8.39
N LYS A 261 -16.13 -17.68 9.55
CA LYS A 261 -16.65 -18.52 10.65
C LYS A 261 -17.90 -19.30 10.22
N LEU A 262 -18.83 -18.63 9.56
CA LEU A 262 -20.03 -19.27 9.01
C LEU A 262 -19.71 -20.35 7.98
N ALA A 263 -18.75 -20.08 7.08
CA ALA A 263 -18.29 -21.04 6.09
C ALA A 263 -17.66 -22.28 6.75
N VAL A 264 -16.83 -22.09 7.77
CA VAL A 264 -16.25 -23.19 8.54
C VAL A 264 -17.33 -24.02 9.23
N ASN A 265 -18.31 -23.39 9.88
CA ASN A 265 -19.39 -24.09 10.59
C ASN A 265 -20.32 -24.84 9.64
N SER A 266 -20.48 -24.37 8.40
CA SER A 266 -21.29 -25.05 7.37
C SER A 266 -20.54 -26.16 6.63
N GLY A 267 -19.28 -26.45 6.99
CA GLY A 267 -18.46 -27.44 6.31
C GLY A 267 -18.03 -27.06 4.88
N ASN A 268 -18.15 -25.78 4.53
CA ASN A 268 -17.76 -25.29 3.21
C ASN A 268 -16.24 -25.01 3.18
N ASP A 269 -15.50 -25.88 2.51
CA ASP A 269 -14.03 -25.75 2.38
C ASP A 269 -13.58 -25.13 1.05
N ASN A 270 -14.52 -24.73 0.17
CA ASN A 270 -14.17 -24.14 -1.11
C ASN A 270 -13.62 -22.70 -0.91
N ALA A 271 -12.30 -22.58 -0.96
CA ALA A 271 -11.60 -21.31 -0.74
C ALA A 271 -12.03 -20.21 -1.74
N GLU A 272 -12.31 -20.53 -3.01
CA GLU A 272 -12.74 -19.55 -4.00
C GLU A 272 -14.13 -18.98 -3.68
N LYS A 273 -15.09 -19.83 -3.29
CA LYS A 273 -16.42 -19.37 -2.88
C LYS A 273 -16.34 -18.49 -1.64
N ILE A 274 -15.51 -18.86 -0.67
CA ILE A 274 -15.31 -18.08 0.55
C ILE A 274 -14.66 -16.73 0.22
N CYS A 275 -13.65 -16.71 -0.67
CA CYS A 275 -13.01 -15.49 -1.14
C CYS A 275 -14.04 -14.53 -1.77
N ASN A 276 -14.88 -15.03 -2.66
CA ASN A 276 -15.89 -14.23 -3.34
C ASN A 276 -16.94 -13.66 -2.36
N LEU A 277 -17.41 -14.45 -1.41
CA LEU A 277 -18.36 -14.01 -0.38
C LEU A 277 -17.77 -12.98 0.59
N ALA A 278 -16.50 -13.20 0.98
CA ALA A 278 -15.81 -12.33 1.94
C ALA A 278 -15.16 -11.09 1.27
N GLY A 279 -15.14 -11.03 -0.06
CA GLY A 279 -14.46 -9.95 -0.80
C GLY A 279 -12.92 -9.99 -0.63
N ILE A 280 -12.35 -11.19 -0.51
CA ILE A 280 -10.91 -11.41 -0.31
C ILE A 280 -10.29 -11.85 -1.64
N SER A 281 -9.27 -11.13 -2.09
CA SER A 281 -8.58 -11.44 -3.34
C SER A 281 -7.60 -12.62 -3.22
N ASN A 282 -7.09 -12.93 -2.02
CA ASN A 282 -6.08 -13.95 -1.82
C ASN A 282 -6.56 -15.07 -0.88
N PRO A 283 -6.66 -16.32 -1.38
CA PRO A 283 -7.12 -17.48 -0.59
C PRO A 283 -6.25 -17.81 0.64
N LYS A 284 -4.95 -17.48 0.61
CA LYS A 284 -4.06 -17.73 1.76
C LYS A 284 -4.50 -16.97 3.02
N ARG A 285 -5.12 -15.79 2.85
CA ARG A 285 -5.65 -15.01 3.97
C ARG A 285 -6.73 -15.75 4.75
N ILE A 286 -7.54 -16.58 4.08
CA ILE A 286 -8.58 -17.37 4.72
C ILE A 286 -7.99 -18.30 5.80
N PHE A 287 -6.84 -18.92 5.52
CA PHE A 287 -6.18 -19.81 6.46
C PHE A 287 -5.84 -19.12 7.79
N PHE A 288 -5.28 -17.92 7.73
CA PHE A 288 -4.93 -17.15 8.93
C PHE A 288 -6.18 -16.68 9.70
N ILE A 289 -7.21 -16.23 8.98
CA ILE A 289 -8.45 -15.79 9.62
C ILE A 289 -9.18 -17.00 10.25
N ARG A 290 -9.22 -18.18 9.59
CA ARG A 290 -9.74 -19.43 10.18
C ARG A 290 -9.10 -19.73 11.52
N LYS A 291 -7.76 -19.58 11.62
CA LYS A 291 -7.03 -19.78 12.87
C LYS A 291 -7.48 -18.79 13.96
N LYS A 292 -7.65 -17.52 13.62
CA LYS A 292 -8.10 -16.47 14.55
C LYS A 292 -9.54 -16.71 15.06
N VAL A 293 -10.47 -17.12 14.18
CA VAL A 293 -11.88 -17.33 14.55
C VAL A 293 -12.17 -18.72 15.11
N LYS A 294 -11.17 -19.62 15.22
CA LYS A 294 -11.37 -21.00 15.68
C LYS A 294 -12.10 -21.06 17.01
N ASN A 295 -11.66 -20.30 17.98
CA ASN A 295 -12.17 -20.28 19.35
C ASN A 295 -13.25 -19.20 19.60
N VAL A 296 -13.66 -18.48 18.57
CA VAL A 296 -14.69 -17.42 18.67
C VAL A 296 -16.04 -18.02 18.30
N SER A 297 -17.09 -17.81 19.09
CA SER A 297 -18.42 -18.28 18.75
C SER A 297 -19.03 -17.47 17.58
N GLN A 298 -19.85 -18.12 16.79
CA GLN A 298 -20.59 -17.46 15.70
C GLN A 298 -21.54 -16.37 16.25
N GLU A 299 -22.21 -16.67 17.35
CA GLU A 299 -23.13 -15.75 18.01
C GLU A 299 -22.43 -14.47 18.46
N TYR A 300 -21.24 -14.60 19.06
CA TYR A 300 -20.44 -13.45 19.45
C TYR A 300 -20.08 -12.53 18.25
N LEU A 301 -19.66 -13.12 17.13
CA LEU A 301 -19.33 -12.34 15.92
C LEU A 301 -20.55 -11.62 15.33
N ILE A 302 -21.74 -12.25 15.37
CA ILE A 302 -22.99 -11.65 14.92
C ILE A 302 -23.37 -10.49 15.85
N ASN A 303 -23.32 -10.69 17.17
CA ASN A 303 -23.60 -9.66 18.15
C ASN A 303 -22.64 -8.49 18.06
N LEU A 304 -21.33 -8.76 17.89
CA LEU A 304 -20.33 -7.73 17.66
C LEU A 304 -20.63 -6.92 16.40
N MET A 305 -21.01 -7.59 15.31
CA MET A 305 -21.40 -6.91 14.07
C MET A 305 -22.63 -6.01 14.27
N SER A 306 -23.66 -6.50 14.96
CA SER A 306 -24.86 -5.71 15.28
C SER A 306 -24.52 -4.46 16.08
N ASN A 307 -23.68 -4.60 17.12
CA ASN A 307 -23.27 -3.46 17.94
C ASN A 307 -22.44 -2.44 17.14
N LEU A 308 -21.58 -2.88 16.23
CA LEU A 308 -20.80 -1.97 15.36
C LEU A 308 -21.72 -1.20 14.39
N LEU A 309 -22.81 -1.82 13.90
CA LEU A 309 -23.81 -1.14 13.07
C LEU A 309 -24.63 -0.12 13.90
N ASP A 310 -24.98 -0.46 15.15
CA ASP A 310 -25.62 0.49 16.06
C ASP A 310 -24.71 1.68 16.35
N ILE A 311 -23.40 1.43 16.58
CA ILE A 311 -22.40 2.48 16.74
C ILE A 311 -22.37 3.39 15.52
N GLU A 312 -22.37 2.84 14.31
CA GLU A 312 -22.43 3.64 13.08
C GLU A 312 -23.64 4.57 13.04
N SER A 313 -24.82 4.04 13.38
CA SER A 313 -26.06 4.81 13.42
C SER A 313 -25.99 5.96 14.44
N LEU A 314 -25.54 5.67 15.65
CA LEU A 314 -25.41 6.67 16.72
C LEU A 314 -24.36 7.74 16.39
N LEU A 315 -23.24 7.36 15.80
CA LEU A 315 -22.21 8.31 15.34
C LEU A 315 -22.74 9.26 14.25
N LYS A 316 -23.53 8.75 13.31
CA LYS A 316 -24.18 9.58 12.28
C LYS A 316 -25.23 10.55 12.86
N GLN A 317 -25.78 10.25 14.02
CA GLN A 317 -26.70 11.15 14.75
C GLN A 317 -25.94 12.22 15.57
N GLY A 318 -24.60 12.21 15.58
CA GLY A 318 -23.78 13.19 16.26
C GLY A 318 -23.51 12.87 17.74
N ASN A 319 -23.77 11.65 18.20
CA ASN A 319 -23.46 11.25 19.56
C ASN A 319 -21.94 11.21 19.82
N ASN A 320 -21.55 11.40 21.07
CA ASN A 320 -20.14 11.39 21.48
C ASN A 320 -19.49 10.02 21.20
N PRO A 321 -18.43 9.95 20.38
CA PRO A 321 -17.85 8.67 19.97
C PRO A 321 -17.37 7.79 21.12
N ILE A 322 -16.70 8.37 22.14
CA ILE A 322 -16.16 7.61 23.27
C ILE A 322 -17.29 6.92 24.02
N ASN A 323 -18.37 7.64 24.31
CA ASN A 323 -19.51 7.11 25.04
C ASN A 323 -20.22 6.00 24.26
N VAL A 324 -20.40 6.20 22.94
CA VAL A 324 -21.07 5.23 22.06
C VAL A 324 -20.29 3.93 21.97
N PHE A 325 -18.97 3.99 21.73
CA PHE A 325 -18.14 2.78 21.71
C PHE A 325 -18.13 2.07 23.05
N THR A 326 -18.00 2.83 24.15
CA THR A 326 -17.96 2.26 25.49
C THR A 326 -19.29 1.53 25.83
N GLU A 327 -20.43 2.19 25.66
CA GLU A 327 -21.75 1.62 25.96
C GLU A 327 -22.02 0.33 25.14
N LYS A 328 -21.76 0.37 23.85
CA LYS A 328 -22.09 -0.75 22.96
C LYS A 328 -21.14 -1.92 23.07
N LEU A 329 -19.86 -1.70 23.36
CA LEU A 329 -18.88 -2.78 23.44
C LEU A 329 -18.85 -3.44 24.82
N ILE A 330 -19.08 -2.71 25.93
CA ILE A 330 -19.16 -3.31 27.26
C ILE A 330 -20.24 -4.38 27.36
N ASN A 331 -21.38 -4.18 26.69
CA ASN A 331 -22.49 -5.12 26.69
C ASN A 331 -22.22 -6.40 25.87
N LEU A 332 -21.05 -6.55 25.30
CA LEU A 332 -20.61 -7.75 24.56
C LEU A 332 -19.88 -8.79 25.45
N SER A 333 -19.58 -8.44 26.68
CA SER A 333 -18.84 -9.30 27.64
C SER A 333 -19.69 -10.48 28.15
#